data_e3b0fab403a46f6102e2f61421795dfa
#
_entry.id   e3b0fab403a46f6102e2f61421795dfa
#
_cell.length_a   1.000
_cell.length_b   1.000
_cell.length_c   1.000
_cell.angle_alpha   90.00
_cell.angle_beta   90.00
_cell.angle_gamma   90.00
#
_symmetry.space_group_name_H-M   'P 1'
#
loop_
_entity.id
_entity.type
_entity.pdbx_description
1 polymer ?
#
loop_
_entity_poly.entity_id
_entity_poly.type
_entity_poly.pdbx_seq_one_letter_code
_entity_poly.pdbx_strand_id
1 'polypeptide(L)'
;MTTGPPGSGRFVRSAVDGSACQLKHTREAAMADRWTIHGAEYANCNCAWGCPCQFGALTTHGHCEAMVCGHIEEGHFNDTPLDGLDWALLLWWPGEIAEGNGKEQAIIDERADGAQRDGLRKILHGEATAPGATHFFVYSSVTSAMETLFAPIELSIDVDGRTADVKIGDLVESAGRPIISRFSGEPVRSRIDLPGGFEYTIAEMGNASSTVRAGIELDLKDSYGQFNVLHMNQDGVIR
;
A
#
# COMPACT_ATOMS: atom_id res chain seq x y z
N MET A 1 68.88 -25.96 -37.06
CA MET A 1 69.07 -25.53 -38.45
C MET A 1 67.88 -24.56 -38.70
N THR A 2 68.16 -23.25 -38.61
CA THR A 2 68.27 -22.32 -39.70
C THR A 2 66.93 -22.27 -40.46
N THR A 3 66.20 -21.20 -40.67
CA THR A 3 66.46 -19.79 -40.98
C THR A 3 65.07 -19.06 -40.98
N GLY A 4 64.89 -17.97 -40.52
CA GLY A 4 65.05 -16.58 -40.90
C GLY A 4 63.92 -16.00 -41.70
N PRO A 5 63.48 -14.71 -41.38
CA PRO A 5 62.32 -14.07 -41.96
C PRO A 5 62.65 -13.37 -43.26
N PRO A 6 61.82 -12.60 -43.95
CA PRO A 6 60.95 -11.47 -43.54
C PRO A 6 59.72 -11.20 -44.45
N GLY A 7 58.93 -10.17 -44.17
CA GLY A 7 57.92 -9.64 -45.06
C GLY A 7 57.16 -8.42 -44.49
N SER A 8 57.78 -7.26 -44.67
CA SER A 8 57.13 -5.96 -44.39
C SER A 8 56.04 -5.63 -45.40
N GLY A 9 54.82 -5.55 -44.96
CA GLY A 9 53.70 -5.00 -45.72
C GLY A 9 53.23 -3.67 -45.12
N ARG A 10 53.58 -2.58 -45.80
CA ARG A 10 53.12 -1.24 -45.51
C ARG A 10 51.65 -1.14 -45.85
N PHE A 11 50.76 -0.98 -44.87
CA PHE A 11 49.38 -0.58 -45.14
C PHE A 11 49.23 0.92 -44.96
N VAL A 12 48.75 1.53 -46.01
CA VAL A 12 48.39 2.94 -46.18
C VAL A 12 47.17 3.20 -45.30
N ARG A 13 47.27 4.21 -44.42
CA ARG A 13 46.12 4.73 -43.63
C ARG A 13 45.28 5.60 -44.58
N SER A 14 44.10 5.12 -44.90
CA SER A 14 43.03 5.94 -45.43
C SER A 14 42.32 6.61 -44.29
N ALA A 15 42.36 7.95 -44.23
CA ALA A 15 41.58 8.74 -43.32
C ALA A 15 40.15 8.75 -43.81
N VAL A 16 39.22 8.17 -43.02
CA VAL A 16 37.79 8.34 -43.19
C VAL A 16 37.35 9.32 -42.10
N ASP A 17 36.96 10.47 -42.62
CA ASP A 17 36.36 11.57 -41.86
C ASP A 17 34.98 11.12 -41.36
N GLY A 18 34.94 10.67 -40.11
CA GLY A 18 33.74 10.22 -39.42
C GLY A 18 33.11 11.37 -38.65
N SER A 19 32.31 12.15 -39.32
CA SER A 19 31.36 13.08 -38.66
C SER A 19 30.39 12.27 -37.81
N ALA A 20 30.76 12.02 -36.57
CA ALA A 20 29.89 11.40 -35.58
C ALA A 20 28.81 12.41 -35.19
N CYS A 21 27.64 12.22 -35.78
CA CYS A 21 26.40 12.81 -35.29
C CYS A 21 26.18 12.34 -33.84
N GLN A 22 26.60 13.18 -32.88
CA GLN A 22 26.30 13.00 -31.46
C GLN A 22 24.80 13.30 -31.26
N LEU A 23 23.96 12.28 -31.43
CA LEU A 23 22.62 12.26 -30.86
C LEU A 23 22.75 12.34 -29.34
N LYS A 24 22.66 13.56 -28.81
CA LYS A 24 22.45 13.81 -27.40
C LYS A 24 21.06 13.25 -27.07
N HIS A 25 20.99 11.99 -26.68
CA HIS A 25 19.91 11.51 -25.89
C HIS A 25 20.05 12.10 -24.49
N THR A 26 19.50 13.30 -24.31
CA THR A 26 19.12 13.76 -22.98
C THR A 26 17.95 12.84 -22.55
N ARG A 27 18.29 11.71 -21.94
CA ARG A 27 17.37 11.02 -21.06
C ARG A 27 17.17 12.04 -19.92
N GLU A 28 16.08 12.80 -19.97
CA GLU A 28 15.49 13.39 -18.77
C GLU A 28 15.35 12.23 -17.81
N ALA A 29 16.13 12.20 -16.75
CA ALA A 29 15.92 11.28 -15.65
C ALA A 29 14.51 11.63 -15.15
N ALA A 30 13.54 10.78 -15.41
CA ALA A 30 12.22 10.92 -14.84
C ALA A 30 12.45 11.04 -13.33
N MET A 31 12.07 12.17 -12.75
CA MET A 31 12.17 12.36 -11.31
C MET A 31 11.30 11.27 -10.68
N ALA A 32 11.86 10.56 -9.69
CA ALA A 32 11.12 9.56 -8.96
C ALA A 32 9.86 10.21 -8.36
N ASP A 33 8.73 9.52 -8.46
CA ASP A 33 7.48 9.99 -7.89
C ASP A 33 7.66 10.33 -6.41
N ARG A 34 7.08 11.44 -5.97
CA ARG A 34 7.07 11.89 -4.59
C ARG A 34 5.65 12.07 -4.11
N TRP A 35 5.38 11.57 -2.93
CA TRP A 35 4.06 11.71 -2.35
C TRP A 35 4.13 11.79 -0.83
N THR A 36 3.13 12.38 -0.24
CA THR A 36 2.88 12.36 1.20
C THR A 36 1.39 12.26 1.41
N ILE A 37 0.96 11.47 2.38
CA ILE A 37 -0.41 11.39 2.85
C ILE A 37 -0.44 11.43 4.37
N HIS A 38 -1.36 12.21 4.91
CA HIS A 38 -1.66 12.31 6.33
C HIS A 38 -3.17 12.27 6.53
N GLY A 39 -3.64 11.53 7.54
CA GLY A 39 -5.06 11.42 7.85
C GLY A 39 -5.35 10.25 8.77
N ALA A 40 -6.53 9.67 8.66
CA ALA A 40 -6.96 8.54 9.46
C ALA A 40 -7.03 7.25 8.62
N GLU A 41 -6.66 6.12 9.24
CA GLU A 41 -6.75 4.79 8.64
C GLU A 41 -7.49 3.85 9.57
N TYR A 42 -8.33 3.00 8.97
CA TYR A 42 -9.03 1.91 9.63
C TYR A 42 -8.84 0.63 8.83
N ALA A 43 -8.60 -0.46 9.57
CA ALA A 43 -8.49 -1.79 8.98
C ALA A 43 -9.31 -2.82 9.76
N ASN A 44 -9.81 -3.83 9.04
CA ASN A 44 -10.41 -5.03 9.60
C ASN A 44 -9.84 -6.27 8.91
N CYS A 45 -9.37 -7.24 9.68
CA CYS A 45 -8.95 -8.52 9.13
C CYS A 45 -9.57 -9.71 9.89
N ASN A 46 -9.47 -10.91 9.31
CA ASN A 46 -10.05 -12.12 9.87
C ASN A 46 -9.38 -12.63 11.15
N CYS A 47 -8.25 -12.08 11.55
CA CYS A 47 -7.51 -12.52 12.74
C CYS A 47 -8.22 -12.22 14.06
N ALA A 48 -7.80 -12.87 15.13
CA ALA A 48 -8.10 -12.47 16.50
C ALA A 48 -7.55 -11.09 16.81
N TRP A 49 -8.09 -10.42 17.83
CA TRP A 49 -7.64 -9.09 18.27
C TRP A 49 -6.14 -9.05 18.53
N GLY A 50 -5.49 -8.02 18.01
CA GLY A 50 -4.06 -7.82 18.06
C GLY A 50 -3.31 -8.39 16.86
N CYS A 51 -3.99 -9.08 15.95
CA CYS A 51 -3.45 -9.68 14.73
C CYS A 51 -2.01 -10.20 14.87
N PRO A 52 -1.76 -11.50 15.00
CA PRO A 52 -0.42 -12.05 15.29
C PRO A 52 0.66 -11.61 14.29
N CYS A 53 0.28 -11.29 13.03
CA CYS A 53 1.19 -10.80 11.99
C CYS A 53 1.91 -9.50 12.42
N GLN A 54 1.28 -8.66 13.25
CA GLN A 54 1.90 -7.44 13.79
C GLN A 54 3.14 -7.74 14.65
N PHE A 55 3.23 -8.96 15.15
CA PHE A 55 4.33 -9.45 16.00
C PHE A 55 5.24 -10.45 15.26
N GLY A 56 5.12 -10.55 13.93
CA GLY A 56 5.88 -11.51 13.12
C GLY A 56 5.50 -12.97 13.33
N ALA A 57 4.30 -13.24 13.85
CA ALA A 57 3.77 -14.59 14.03
C ALA A 57 2.84 -14.97 12.86
N LEU A 58 2.48 -16.25 12.78
CA LEU A 58 1.54 -16.76 11.79
C LEU A 58 0.13 -16.22 12.02
N THR A 59 -0.67 -16.15 10.94
CA THR A 59 -2.06 -15.70 10.99
C THR A 59 -2.90 -16.59 11.91
N THR A 60 -3.99 -16.06 12.49
CA THR A 60 -4.83 -16.80 13.41
C THR A 60 -5.47 -18.05 12.75
N HIS A 61 -5.75 -17.99 11.46
CA HIS A 61 -6.51 -19.01 10.75
C HIS A 61 -5.75 -19.68 9.60
N GLY A 62 -4.44 -19.40 9.45
CA GLY A 62 -3.61 -19.96 8.38
C GLY A 62 -3.89 -19.33 7.01
N HIS A 63 -4.62 -18.23 6.96
CA HIS A 63 -4.89 -17.41 5.77
C HIS A 63 -5.22 -15.99 6.20
N CYS A 64 -5.14 -15.02 5.27
CA CYS A 64 -5.44 -13.63 5.56
C CYS A 64 -6.52 -13.08 4.62
N GLU A 65 -7.50 -12.44 5.23
CA GLU A 65 -8.58 -11.68 4.61
C GLU A 65 -8.64 -10.32 5.30
N ALA A 66 -8.52 -9.24 4.55
CA ALA A 66 -8.51 -7.90 5.14
C ALA A 66 -9.10 -6.83 4.23
N MET A 67 -9.62 -5.80 4.87
CA MET A 67 -9.98 -4.52 4.27
C MET A 67 -9.26 -3.42 5.04
N VAL A 68 -8.62 -2.51 4.31
CA VAL A 68 -8.01 -1.29 4.85
C VAL A 68 -8.65 -0.11 4.13
N CYS A 69 -8.95 0.97 4.83
CA CYS A 69 -9.43 2.19 4.20
C CYS A 69 -8.93 3.44 4.95
N GLY A 70 -8.87 4.56 4.26
CA GLY A 70 -8.37 5.78 4.86
C GLY A 70 -8.95 7.03 4.24
N HIS A 71 -8.93 8.10 5.05
CA HIS A 71 -9.22 9.47 4.66
C HIS A 71 -7.92 10.26 4.60
N ILE A 72 -7.71 11.01 3.54
CA ILE A 72 -6.54 11.89 3.37
C ILE A 72 -6.97 13.30 3.78
N GLU A 73 -6.54 13.75 4.96
CA GLU A 73 -6.74 15.13 5.43
C GLU A 73 -5.83 16.08 4.66
N GLU A 74 -4.56 15.71 4.51
CA GLU A 74 -3.54 16.44 3.77
C GLU A 74 -2.68 15.47 2.96
N GLY A 75 -2.48 15.73 1.68
CA GLY A 75 -1.65 14.87 0.86
C GLY A 75 -1.43 15.36 -0.55
N HIS A 76 -0.40 14.82 -1.18
CA HIS A 76 -0.11 15.10 -2.59
C HIS A 76 0.60 13.92 -3.24
N PHE A 77 0.46 13.83 -4.55
CA PHE A 77 1.27 12.99 -5.42
C PHE A 77 1.93 13.88 -6.48
N ASN A 78 3.26 14.07 -6.38
CA ASN A 78 3.99 15.12 -7.11
C ASN A 78 3.31 16.49 -6.87
N ASP A 79 2.85 17.17 -7.92
CA ASP A 79 2.15 18.45 -7.84
C ASP A 79 0.61 18.30 -7.73
N THR A 80 0.11 17.06 -7.64
CA THR A 80 -1.34 16.78 -7.60
C THR A 80 -1.81 16.69 -6.16
N PRO A 81 -2.70 17.56 -5.66
CA PRO A 81 -3.25 17.48 -4.32
C PRO A 81 -4.18 16.27 -4.19
N LEU A 82 -4.14 15.60 -3.03
CA LEU A 82 -4.98 14.44 -2.69
C LEU A 82 -5.92 14.72 -1.51
N ASP A 83 -5.92 15.95 -1.00
CA ASP A 83 -6.70 16.34 0.18
C ASP A 83 -8.19 16.02 0.02
N GLY A 84 -8.80 15.50 1.07
CA GLY A 84 -10.22 15.20 1.16
C GLY A 84 -10.67 13.98 0.34
N LEU A 85 -9.73 13.19 -0.19
CA LEU A 85 -10.05 11.95 -0.89
C LEU A 85 -10.00 10.76 0.06
N ASP A 86 -10.86 9.79 -0.24
CA ASP A 86 -10.96 8.53 0.46
C ASP A 86 -10.49 7.37 -0.44
N TRP A 87 -10.04 6.29 0.20
CA TRP A 87 -9.57 5.10 -0.50
C TRP A 87 -9.83 3.84 0.33
N ALA A 88 -9.85 2.68 -0.35
CA ALA A 88 -9.82 1.38 0.29
C ALA A 88 -8.93 0.40 -0.48
N LEU A 89 -8.38 -0.58 0.22
CA LEU A 89 -7.61 -1.69 -0.30
C LEU A 89 -8.16 -2.99 0.26
N LEU A 90 -8.61 -3.86 -0.62
CA LEU A 90 -9.10 -5.19 -0.28
C LEU A 90 -7.97 -6.18 -0.49
N LEU A 91 -7.80 -7.10 0.45
CA LEU A 91 -6.66 -8.01 0.50
C LEU A 91 -7.13 -9.43 0.81
N TRP A 92 -6.54 -10.40 0.11
CA TRP A 92 -6.82 -11.82 0.32
C TRP A 92 -5.57 -12.67 0.06
N TRP A 93 -5.24 -13.57 0.97
CA TRP A 93 -4.19 -14.60 0.79
C TRP A 93 -4.74 -15.97 1.15
N PRO A 94 -4.48 -17.02 0.35
CA PRO A 94 -4.95 -18.38 0.61
C PRO A 94 -4.19 -19.07 1.76
N GLY A 95 -3.05 -18.52 2.17
CA GLY A 95 -2.14 -19.00 3.20
C GLY A 95 -1.55 -17.84 3.98
N GLU A 96 -0.34 -18.03 4.50
CA GLU A 96 0.40 -16.98 5.18
C GLU A 96 0.83 -15.89 4.19
N ILE A 97 0.79 -14.63 4.61
CA ILE A 97 1.08 -13.48 3.76
C ILE A 97 2.44 -13.62 3.07
N ALA A 98 3.46 -14.07 3.81
CA ALA A 98 4.83 -14.24 3.31
C ALA A 98 4.97 -15.35 2.24
N GLU A 99 4.00 -16.25 2.12
CA GLU A 99 3.98 -17.30 1.09
C GLU A 99 3.55 -16.77 -0.28
N GLY A 100 3.04 -15.54 -0.33
CA GLY A 100 2.54 -14.89 -1.55
C GLY A 100 1.23 -15.49 -2.05
N ASN A 101 1.01 -15.44 -3.35
CA ASN A 101 -0.22 -15.86 -4.03
C ASN A 101 -1.47 -15.08 -3.61
N GLY A 102 -1.29 -13.93 -2.99
CA GLY A 102 -2.38 -13.04 -2.60
C GLY A 102 -3.02 -12.33 -3.78
N LYS A 103 -4.13 -11.68 -3.49
CA LYS A 103 -4.83 -10.75 -4.37
C LYS A 103 -5.04 -9.44 -3.63
N GLU A 104 -4.95 -8.34 -4.36
CA GLU A 104 -5.31 -7.02 -3.87
C GLU A 104 -6.22 -6.31 -4.86
N GLN A 105 -7.13 -5.48 -4.34
CA GLN A 105 -7.99 -4.63 -5.15
C GLN A 105 -8.15 -3.27 -4.50
N ALA A 106 -7.72 -2.23 -5.18
CA ALA A 106 -7.92 -0.86 -4.75
C ALA A 106 -9.31 -0.35 -5.13
N ILE A 107 -9.92 0.45 -4.24
CA ILE A 107 -11.12 1.24 -4.51
C ILE A 107 -10.76 2.69 -4.21
N ILE A 108 -10.92 3.56 -5.18
CA ILE A 108 -10.61 4.99 -5.08
C ILE A 108 -11.92 5.79 -5.16
N ASP A 109 -12.01 6.82 -4.35
CA ASP A 109 -13.12 7.76 -4.36
C ASP A 109 -13.44 8.23 -5.80
N GLU A 110 -14.68 8.11 -6.21
CA GLU A 110 -15.12 8.51 -7.54
C GLU A 110 -14.97 10.02 -7.80
N ARG A 111 -14.87 10.85 -6.74
CA ARG A 111 -14.62 12.29 -6.82
C ARG A 111 -13.20 12.62 -7.35
N ALA A 112 -12.27 11.68 -7.26
CA ALA A 112 -10.90 11.86 -7.74
C ALA A 112 -10.87 12.10 -9.24
N ASP A 113 -10.12 13.09 -9.69
CA ASP A 113 -9.85 13.33 -11.11
C ASP A 113 -8.82 12.33 -11.69
N GLY A 114 -8.51 12.44 -12.97
CA GLY A 114 -7.61 11.50 -13.64
C GLY A 114 -6.19 11.47 -13.08
N ALA A 115 -5.63 12.63 -12.67
CA ALA A 115 -4.30 12.72 -12.10
C ALA A 115 -4.27 12.18 -10.65
N GLN A 116 -5.30 12.49 -9.88
CA GLN A 116 -5.50 11.96 -8.52
C GLN A 116 -5.67 10.44 -8.53
N ARG A 117 -6.46 9.90 -9.46
CA ARG A 117 -6.65 8.44 -9.65
C ARG A 117 -5.33 7.72 -9.96
N ASP A 118 -4.53 8.27 -10.87
CA ASP A 118 -3.22 7.69 -11.20
C ASP A 118 -2.27 7.73 -10.00
N GLY A 119 -2.21 8.86 -9.29
CA GLY A 119 -1.39 9.01 -8.08
C GLY A 119 -1.80 8.04 -6.97
N LEU A 120 -3.08 7.98 -6.62
CA LEU A 120 -3.60 7.08 -5.59
C LEU A 120 -3.39 5.61 -5.98
N ARG A 121 -3.66 5.23 -7.24
CA ARG A 121 -3.40 3.88 -7.72
C ARG A 121 -1.93 3.48 -7.52
N LYS A 122 -0.99 4.34 -7.88
CA LYS A 122 0.44 4.08 -7.69
C LYS A 122 0.85 3.97 -6.22
N ILE A 123 0.25 4.77 -5.34
CA ILE A 123 0.49 4.68 -3.90
C ILE A 123 -0.04 3.35 -3.37
N LEU A 124 -1.32 3.05 -3.60
CA LEU A 124 -2.02 1.87 -3.07
C LEU A 124 -1.42 0.54 -3.55
N HIS A 125 -0.89 0.51 -4.78
CA HIS A 125 -0.19 -0.66 -5.32
C HIS A 125 1.33 -0.63 -5.09
N GLY A 126 1.83 0.27 -4.23
CA GLY A 126 3.24 0.33 -3.86
C GLY A 126 4.22 0.69 -4.98
N GLU A 127 3.72 1.08 -6.17
CA GLU A 127 4.54 1.37 -7.36
C GLU A 127 5.44 2.59 -7.16
N ALA A 128 4.98 3.58 -6.38
CA ALA A 128 5.68 4.83 -6.10
C ALA A 128 6.37 4.84 -4.72
N THR A 129 6.75 3.68 -4.19
CA THR A 129 7.26 3.52 -2.82
C THR A 129 8.59 2.80 -2.82
N ALA A 130 9.52 3.21 -1.96
CA ALA A 130 10.78 2.51 -1.75
C ALA A 130 10.54 1.08 -1.24
N PRO A 131 11.34 0.09 -1.65
CA PRO A 131 11.14 -1.31 -1.26
C PRO A 131 11.06 -1.51 0.26
N GLY A 132 9.93 -2.10 0.72
CA GLY A 132 9.69 -2.40 2.13
C GLY A 132 9.35 -1.19 3.01
N ALA A 133 9.20 0.02 2.44
CA ALA A 133 9.05 1.24 3.22
C ALA A 133 7.63 1.41 3.81
N THR A 134 6.59 0.94 3.13
CA THR A 134 5.21 1.05 3.57
C THR A 134 4.45 -0.28 3.43
N HIS A 135 3.32 -0.39 4.12
CA HIS A 135 2.43 -1.54 3.97
C HIS A 135 1.89 -1.69 2.54
N PHE A 136 1.68 -0.60 1.81
CA PHE A 136 1.29 -0.63 0.40
C PHE A 136 2.30 -1.43 -0.44
N PHE A 137 3.60 -1.13 -0.29
CA PHE A 137 4.65 -1.88 -0.98
C PHE A 137 4.70 -3.34 -0.51
N VAL A 138 4.67 -3.56 0.81
CA VAL A 138 4.82 -4.91 1.38
C VAL A 138 3.70 -5.82 0.88
N TYR A 139 2.45 -5.36 0.91
CA TYR A 139 1.31 -6.16 0.44
C TYR A 139 1.40 -6.40 -1.07
N SER A 140 1.60 -5.36 -1.87
CA SER A 140 1.69 -5.49 -3.33
C SER A 140 2.84 -6.37 -3.79
N SER A 141 3.93 -6.47 -3.01
CA SER A 141 5.05 -7.34 -3.34
C SER A 141 4.73 -8.84 -3.29
N VAL A 142 3.64 -9.23 -2.62
CA VAL A 142 3.21 -10.63 -2.41
C VAL A 142 1.78 -10.91 -2.86
N THR A 143 1.19 -9.97 -3.63
CA THR A 143 -0.14 -10.08 -4.23
C THR A 143 -0.11 -9.89 -5.74
N SER A 144 -1.24 -10.17 -6.36
CA SER A 144 -1.55 -9.78 -7.74
C SER A 144 -2.64 -8.73 -7.71
N ALA A 145 -2.36 -7.56 -8.27
CA ALA A 145 -3.32 -6.47 -8.36
C ALA A 145 -4.48 -6.82 -9.30
N MET A 146 -5.69 -6.60 -8.83
CA MET A 146 -6.91 -6.65 -9.63
C MET A 146 -7.23 -5.26 -10.18
N GLU A 147 -8.24 -5.18 -11.04
CA GLU A 147 -8.71 -3.90 -11.58
C GLU A 147 -9.11 -2.94 -10.44
N THR A 148 -8.59 -1.72 -10.48
CA THR A 148 -8.95 -0.65 -9.54
C THR A 148 -10.38 -0.20 -9.79
N LEU A 149 -11.18 -0.14 -8.74
CA LEU A 149 -12.56 0.34 -8.79
C LEU A 149 -12.65 1.81 -8.40
N PHE A 150 -13.71 2.47 -8.88
CA PHE A 150 -14.05 3.85 -8.52
C PHE A 150 -15.50 3.86 -8.05
N ALA A 151 -15.72 4.31 -6.82
CA ALA A 151 -17.03 4.28 -6.20
C ALA A 151 -17.21 5.45 -5.21
N PRO A 152 -18.43 5.83 -4.86
CA PRO A 152 -18.67 6.77 -3.77
C PRO A 152 -18.26 6.11 -2.45
N ILE A 153 -17.42 6.82 -1.68
CA ILE A 153 -16.94 6.37 -0.37
C ILE A 153 -17.52 7.28 0.70
N GLU A 154 -18.31 6.69 1.61
CA GLU A 154 -18.78 7.32 2.84
C GLU A 154 -17.97 6.74 3.99
N LEU A 155 -17.13 7.56 4.60
CA LEU A 155 -16.14 7.12 5.59
C LEU A 155 -16.17 8.05 6.80
N SER A 156 -16.25 7.47 7.99
CA SER A 156 -16.04 8.15 9.27
C SER A 156 -15.11 7.31 10.13
N ILE A 157 -13.98 7.88 10.55
CA ILE A 157 -13.00 7.23 11.41
C ILE A 157 -12.70 8.15 12.59
N ASP A 158 -12.86 7.65 13.81
CA ASP A 158 -12.37 8.27 15.04
C ASP A 158 -11.33 7.33 15.67
N VAL A 159 -10.06 7.65 15.45
CA VAL A 159 -8.94 6.86 15.93
C VAL A 159 -8.94 6.77 17.44
N ASP A 160 -9.17 7.88 18.16
CA ASP A 160 -9.14 7.91 19.63
C ASP A 160 -10.37 7.21 20.23
N GLY A 161 -11.54 7.39 19.62
CA GLY A 161 -12.78 6.70 19.96
C GLY A 161 -12.80 5.23 19.56
N ARG A 162 -11.92 4.80 18.67
CA ARG A 162 -11.86 3.45 18.07
C ARG A 162 -13.18 3.08 17.41
N THR A 163 -13.73 4.03 16.66
CA THR A 163 -14.96 3.82 15.88
C THR A 163 -14.72 4.10 14.42
N ALA A 164 -15.31 3.29 13.58
CA ALA A 164 -15.40 3.53 12.14
C ALA A 164 -16.75 3.09 11.62
N ASP A 165 -17.27 3.83 10.65
CA ASP A 165 -18.40 3.45 9.82
C ASP A 165 -18.01 3.70 8.37
N VAL A 166 -18.10 2.65 7.55
CA VAL A 166 -17.63 2.64 6.15
C VAL A 166 -18.74 2.12 5.27
N LYS A 167 -19.05 2.88 4.22
CA LYS A 167 -19.90 2.43 3.13
C LYS A 167 -19.29 2.85 1.79
N ILE A 168 -19.07 1.89 0.90
CA ILE A 168 -18.52 2.13 -0.43
C ILE A 168 -19.51 1.62 -1.46
N GLY A 169 -20.39 2.49 -1.94
CA GLY A 169 -21.47 2.13 -2.84
C GLY A 169 -22.25 0.91 -2.34
N ASP A 170 -22.43 -0.09 -3.20
CA ASP A 170 -23.01 -1.39 -2.86
C ASP A 170 -21.91 -2.46 -2.65
N LEU A 171 -20.62 -2.06 -2.60
CA LEU A 171 -19.48 -2.96 -2.59
C LEU A 171 -19.00 -3.32 -1.19
N VAL A 172 -19.04 -2.35 -0.25
CA VAL A 172 -18.47 -2.51 1.10
C VAL A 172 -19.39 -1.91 2.15
N GLU A 173 -19.66 -2.67 3.18
CA GLU A 173 -20.14 -2.20 4.49
C GLU A 173 -19.17 -2.68 5.57
N SER A 174 -18.69 -1.77 6.41
CA SER A 174 -17.82 -2.11 7.54
C SER A 174 -18.07 -1.21 8.73
N ALA A 175 -17.91 -1.79 9.92
CA ALA A 175 -18.01 -1.06 11.18
C ALA A 175 -16.93 -1.53 12.16
N GLY A 176 -16.25 -0.55 12.76
CA GLY A 176 -15.31 -0.76 13.84
C GLY A 176 -15.81 -0.16 15.14
N ARG A 177 -15.59 -0.83 16.26
CA ARG A 177 -16.06 -0.42 17.59
C ARG A 177 -14.99 -0.75 18.66
N PRO A 178 -15.01 -0.11 19.82
CA PRO A 178 -14.16 -0.50 20.94
C PRO A 178 -14.36 -1.97 21.35
N ILE A 179 -13.28 -2.64 21.74
CA ILE A 179 -13.35 -3.96 22.36
C ILE A 179 -14.08 -3.82 23.70
N ILE A 180 -15.05 -4.68 23.96
CA ILE A 180 -15.75 -4.71 25.23
C ILE A 180 -15.18 -5.84 26.12
N SER A 181 -14.77 -5.50 27.33
CA SER A 181 -14.30 -6.47 28.32
C SER A 181 -15.42 -7.45 28.68
N ARG A 182 -15.14 -8.75 28.57
CA ARG A 182 -16.06 -9.79 29.03
C ARG A 182 -16.22 -9.86 30.53
N PHE A 183 -15.31 -9.23 31.29
CA PHE A 183 -15.33 -9.21 32.76
C PHE A 183 -16.12 -8.04 33.32
N SER A 184 -15.89 -6.82 32.79
CA SER A 184 -16.52 -5.61 33.31
C SER A 184 -17.71 -5.12 32.48
N GLY A 185 -17.84 -5.55 31.23
CA GLY A 185 -18.80 -5.00 30.29
C GLY A 185 -18.44 -3.63 29.73
N GLU A 186 -17.27 -3.08 30.11
CA GLU A 186 -16.81 -1.76 29.73
C GLU A 186 -15.82 -1.80 28.56
N PRO A 187 -15.68 -0.71 27.80
CA PRO A 187 -14.67 -0.61 26.74
C PRO A 187 -13.25 -0.78 27.25
N VAL A 188 -12.47 -1.61 26.55
CA VAL A 188 -11.03 -1.76 26.79
C VAL A 188 -10.27 -0.93 25.77
N ARG A 189 -9.25 -0.20 26.20
CA ARG A 189 -8.32 0.49 25.31
C ARG A 189 -6.99 -0.26 25.28
N SER A 190 -6.68 -0.83 24.13
CA SER A 190 -5.42 -1.53 23.86
C SER A 190 -4.75 -0.90 22.65
N ARG A 191 -3.42 -0.86 22.67
CA ARG A 191 -2.58 -0.30 21.61
C ARG A 191 -1.50 -1.27 21.23
N ILE A 192 -1.09 -1.19 19.94
CA ILE A 192 0.18 -1.75 19.48
C ILE A 192 1.10 -0.57 19.18
N ASP A 193 2.31 -0.59 19.76
CA ASP A 193 3.38 0.35 19.50
C ASP A 193 4.48 -0.36 18.72
N LEU A 194 4.72 0.09 17.48
CA LEU A 194 5.74 -0.44 16.56
C LEU A 194 6.69 0.68 16.17
N PRO A 195 7.73 0.96 16.98
CA PRO A 195 8.67 2.07 16.71
C PRO A 195 9.34 2.01 15.33
N GLY A 196 9.45 0.82 14.75
CA GLY A 196 9.98 0.57 13.40
C GLY A 196 8.93 0.09 12.39
N GLY A 197 7.63 0.27 12.69
CA GLY A 197 6.55 -0.19 11.82
C GLY A 197 6.57 0.45 10.43
N PHE A 198 6.20 -0.31 9.42
CA PHE A 198 6.04 0.16 8.03
C PHE A 198 4.60 0.58 7.69
N GLU A 199 3.68 0.41 8.62
CA GLU A 199 2.26 0.75 8.49
C GLU A 199 1.90 1.94 9.39
N TYR A 200 2.30 1.90 10.65
CA TYR A 200 2.08 2.94 11.65
C TYR A 200 3.17 2.90 12.73
N THR A 201 3.19 3.89 13.60
CA THR A 201 3.97 3.86 14.85
C THR A 201 3.11 3.35 15.99
N ILE A 202 1.89 3.86 16.15
CA ILE A 202 0.92 3.45 17.17
C ILE A 202 -0.42 3.20 16.49
N ALA A 203 -1.05 2.07 16.83
CA ALA A 203 -2.44 1.81 16.46
C ALA A 203 -3.30 1.46 17.66
N GLU A 204 -4.52 1.95 17.69
CA GLU A 204 -5.58 1.61 18.63
C GLU A 204 -6.28 0.33 18.17
N MET A 205 -6.59 -0.56 19.09
CA MET A 205 -7.23 -1.84 18.79
C MET A 205 -8.72 -1.79 19.04
N GLY A 206 -9.48 -2.36 18.12
CA GLY A 206 -10.92 -2.49 18.20
C GLY A 206 -11.44 -3.85 17.77
N ASN A 207 -12.75 -3.97 17.79
CA ASN A 207 -13.53 -5.06 17.24
C ASN A 207 -14.19 -4.57 15.94
N ALA A 208 -14.13 -5.36 14.89
CA ALA A 208 -14.64 -4.94 13.59
C ALA A 208 -15.39 -6.06 12.86
N SER A 209 -16.25 -5.63 11.95
CA SER A 209 -16.96 -6.54 11.04
C SER A 209 -17.08 -5.86 9.67
N SER A 210 -16.87 -6.63 8.61
CA SER A 210 -16.94 -6.14 7.23
C SER A 210 -17.63 -7.13 6.31
N THR A 211 -18.48 -6.61 5.44
CA THR A 211 -19.05 -7.33 4.30
C THR A 211 -18.55 -6.68 3.03
N VAL A 212 -17.87 -7.44 2.18
CA VAL A 212 -17.34 -6.96 0.89
C VAL A 212 -17.88 -7.80 -0.25
N ARG A 213 -18.38 -7.14 -1.30
CA ARG A 213 -18.94 -7.73 -2.50
C ARG A 213 -18.34 -7.07 -3.75
N ALA A 214 -17.03 -7.23 -3.90
CA ALA A 214 -16.24 -6.72 -5.02
C ALA A 214 -15.55 -7.88 -5.75
N GLY A 215 -14.44 -7.65 -6.44
CA GLY A 215 -13.63 -8.73 -7.00
C GLY A 215 -12.99 -9.64 -5.94
N ILE A 216 -12.78 -9.11 -4.74
CA ILE A 216 -12.49 -9.85 -3.50
C ILE A 216 -13.75 -9.79 -2.65
N GLU A 217 -14.28 -10.94 -2.23
CA GLU A 217 -15.44 -11.04 -1.36
C GLU A 217 -14.98 -11.39 0.06
N LEU A 218 -15.48 -10.67 1.07
CA LEU A 218 -15.16 -10.88 2.49
C LEU A 218 -16.42 -10.89 3.34
N ASP A 219 -16.43 -11.73 4.36
CA ASP A 219 -17.44 -11.77 5.43
C ASP A 219 -16.74 -11.87 6.80
N LEU A 220 -16.16 -10.74 7.24
CA LEU A 220 -15.46 -10.64 8.50
C LEU A 220 -16.44 -10.28 9.62
N LYS A 221 -16.36 -11.00 10.73
CA LYS A 221 -17.29 -10.83 11.83
C LYS A 221 -16.60 -10.85 13.16
N ASP A 222 -16.82 -9.80 13.98
CA ASP A 222 -16.32 -9.68 15.34
C ASP A 222 -14.82 -10.03 15.47
N SER A 223 -14.01 -9.48 14.55
CA SER A 223 -12.60 -9.79 14.40
C SER A 223 -11.72 -8.57 14.67
N TYR A 224 -10.45 -8.63 14.32
CA TYR A 224 -9.48 -7.56 14.55
C TYR A 224 -9.85 -6.28 13.83
N GLY A 225 -10.00 -5.20 14.57
CA GLY A 225 -10.11 -3.82 14.08
C GLY A 225 -8.90 -3.00 14.50
N GLN A 226 -8.37 -2.20 13.59
CA GLN A 226 -7.22 -1.32 13.79
C GLN A 226 -7.56 0.10 13.39
N PHE A 227 -7.09 1.06 14.19
CA PHE A 227 -7.29 2.49 13.94
C PHE A 227 -5.96 3.20 14.19
N ASN A 228 -5.47 3.92 13.20
CA ASN A 228 -4.22 4.65 13.33
C ASN A 228 -4.23 5.96 12.54
N VAL A 229 -3.35 6.85 12.94
CA VAL A 229 -3.01 8.01 12.11
C VAL A 229 -2.14 7.52 10.97
N LEU A 230 -2.60 7.77 9.77
CA LEU A 230 -1.86 7.57 8.53
C LEU A 230 -0.96 8.77 8.31
N HIS A 231 0.36 8.59 8.39
CA HIS A 231 1.32 9.63 8.06
C HIS A 231 2.56 9.00 7.41
N MET A 232 2.63 9.06 6.09
CA MET A 232 3.70 8.41 5.35
C MET A 232 3.98 9.08 4.01
N ASN A 233 5.12 8.72 3.44
CA ASN A 233 5.56 9.12 2.11
C ASN A 233 6.21 7.92 1.39
N GLN A 234 6.81 8.18 0.22
CA GLN A 234 7.49 7.15 -0.58
C GLN A 234 8.64 6.44 0.15
N ASP A 235 9.16 7.01 1.21
CA ASP A 235 10.31 6.50 1.98
C ASP A 235 9.88 5.83 3.30
N GLY A 236 8.58 5.84 3.63
CA GLY A 236 8.01 5.16 4.80
C GLY A 236 7.14 6.02 5.70
N VAL A 237 6.90 5.50 6.92
CA VAL A 237 6.13 6.17 7.96
C VAL A 237 6.90 7.39 8.47
N ILE A 238 6.27 8.55 8.45
CA ILE A 238 6.77 9.81 9.01
C ILE A 238 6.50 9.80 10.52
N ARG A 239 7.56 9.99 11.34
CA ARG A 239 7.54 9.88 12.81
C ARG A 239 7.78 11.21 13.45
#